data_0154aa437e22f91fe06d5889c3566ccc
#
_entry.id   0154aa437e22f91fe06d5889c3566ccc
#
_cell.length_a   1.000
_cell.length_b   1.000
_cell.length_c   1.000
_cell.angle_alpha   90.00
_cell.angle_beta   90.00
_cell.angle_gamma   90.00
#
_symmetry.space_group_name_H-M   'P 1'
#
loop_
_entity.id
_entity.type
_entity.pdbx_description
1 polymer ?
#
loop_
_entity_poly.entity_id
_entity_poly.type
_entity_poly.pdbx_seq_one_letter_code
_entity_poly.pdbx_strand_id
1 'polypeptide(L)'
;WKDHGELTVDLSKPTLVIAGDEAWRVDGLEDVPTIAEPSAPAPYVPVHPAAAAIFAKADAEVGDYYVRTKPAQVIVVGHPTLHRRVMGLITDPDIEVMVLSRTEDFLSLRDGNEARGTRVKTTGEPTREWLKVCEAASSLAVQAVRDVLDDDAHGFTGLHVAAAVTDTLAVGDTVFVGPSNAIRDVALTGLPFDGVDTYSPRGAAGIDGNISQAIGVAVAAQSLRADEIRAPRTVALLGDITFLHDVGGLLRGVDQPEPENLTIVVSNDDGGGIFESLEVGQPGLRRDFEQAFGTPHGVDIAAICAGYGIAYQRVESPQELLEALTSQAESPEPVVVIEAATTRATRRALHEAIASVVGG
;
A
#
# COMPACT_ATOMS: atom_id res chain seq x y z
N TRP A 1 -18.81 17.67 2.65
CA TRP A 1 -17.79 18.11 3.63
C TRP A 1 -18.49 18.53 4.91
N LYS A 2 -18.10 17.93 6.04
CA LYS A 2 -18.60 18.26 7.36
C LYS A 2 -17.46 18.79 8.21
N ASP A 3 -17.68 19.93 8.84
CA ASP A 3 -16.73 20.51 9.79
C ASP A 3 -17.08 20.03 11.21
N HIS A 4 -16.18 19.27 11.82
CA HIS A 4 -16.30 18.75 13.19
C HIS A 4 -15.53 19.61 14.20
N GLY A 5 -15.05 20.79 13.78
CA GLY A 5 -14.32 21.71 14.63
C GLY A 5 -12.82 21.50 14.63
N GLU A 6 -12.17 22.23 15.54
CA GLU A 6 -10.71 22.31 15.66
C GLU A 6 -10.25 21.63 16.96
N LEU A 7 -9.23 20.78 16.85
CA LEU A 7 -8.56 20.17 18.00
C LEU A 7 -7.27 20.92 18.32
N THR A 8 -6.95 21.07 19.60
CA THR A 8 -5.65 21.61 20.02
C THR A 8 -4.66 20.47 20.21
N VAL A 9 -3.50 20.56 19.55
CA VAL A 9 -2.44 19.56 19.56
C VAL A 9 -1.14 20.17 20.06
N ASP A 10 -0.56 19.59 21.11
CA ASP A 10 0.76 19.96 21.60
C ASP A 10 1.83 19.09 20.95
N LEU A 11 2.52 19.63 19.95
CA LEU A 11 3.57 18.92 19.19
C LEU A 11 4.88 18.74 19.98
N SER A 12 5.03 19.32 21.14
CA SER A 12 6.18 19.02 22.02
C SER A 12 6.12 17.60 22.61
N LYS A 13 4.95 16.96 22.58
CA LYS A 13 4.78 15.54 22.88
C LYS A 13 5.21 14.69 21.69
N PRO A 14 5.78 13.47 21.90
CA PRO A 14 5.98 12.50 20.84
C PRO A 14 4.70 12.21 20.07
N THR A 15 4.60 12.76 18.86
CA THR A 15 3.40 12.72 18.02
C THR A 15 3.67 11.94 16.73
N LEU A 16 2.75 11.04 16.37
CA LEU A 16 2.75 10.33 15.10
C LEU A 16 1.43 10.57 14.37
N VAL A 17 1.50 10.88 13.08
CA VAL A 17 0.32 10.90 12.21
C VAL A 17 0.17 9.54 11.54
N ILE A 18 -1.05 9.05 11.44
CA ILE A 18 -1.41 7.86 10.66
C ILE A 18 -2.47 8.29 9.65
N ALA A 19 -2.08 8.33 8.38
CA ALA A 19 -2.92 8.78 7.28
C ALA A 19 -3.38 7.58 6.43
N GLY A 20 -4.69 7.44 6.25
CA GLY A 20 -5.29 6.36 5.47
C GLY A 20 -6.07 6.86 4.27
N ASP A 21 -7.03 6.05 3.82
CA ASP A 21 -7.94 6.45 2.76
C ASP A 21 -8.70 7.74 3.13
N GLU A 22 -9.03 8.56 2.13
CA GLU A 22 -9.65 9.89 2.31
C GLU A 22 -8.82 10.89 3.14
N ALA A 23 -7.56 10.58 3.47
CA ALA A 23 -6.68 11.54 4.13
C ALA A 23 -6.39 12.76 3.24
N TRP A 24 -6.06 13.85 3.89
CA TRP A 24 -5.64 15.08 3.22
C TRP A 24 -4.43 15.68 3.93
N ARG A 25 -3.75 16.60 3.28
CA ARG A 25 -2.69 17.41 3.93
C ARG A 25 -3.36 18.33 4.95
N VAL A 26 -3.05 18.14 6.23
CA VAL A 26 -3.61 18.91 7.34
C VAL A 26 -2.64 20.03 7.69
N ASP A 27 -3.11 21.26 7.59
CA ASP A 27 -2.31 22.45 7.94
C ASP A 27 -1.81 22.36 9.40
N GLY A 28 -0.53 22.59 9.61
CA GLY A 28 0.14 22.53 10.90
C GLY A 28 0.67 21.14 11.30
N LEU A 29 0.52 20.12 10.46
CA LEU A 29 1.09 18.78 10.67
C LEU A 29 2.20 18.42 9.67
N GLU A 30 2.71 19.37 8.90
CA GLU A 30 3.69 19.17 7.84
C GLU A 30 4.99 18.54 8.36
N ASP A 31 5.46 18.98 9.52
CA ASP A 31 6.71 18.52 10.14
C ASP A 31 6.55 17.32 11.08
N VAL A 32 5.35 16.74 11.13
CA VAL A 32 5.05 15.62 12.02
C VAL A 32 5.33 14.28 11.32
N PRO A 33 6.11 13.37 11.95
CA PRO A 33 6.34 12.03 11.40
C PRO A 33 5.02 11.32 11.08
N THR A 34 4.92 10.80 9.85
CA THR A 34 3.65 10.29 9.32
C THR A 34 3.81 8.91 8.69
N ILE A 35 3.03 7.93 9.16
CA ILE A 35 2.79 6.67 8.45
C ILE A 35 1.60 6.90 7.53
N ALA A 36 1.82 6.83 6.22
CA ALA A 36 0.78 7.02 5.22
C ALA A 36 0.48 5.72 4.47
N GLU A 37 -0.81 5.41 4.29
CA GLU A 37 -1.23 4.35 3.37
C GLU A 37 -1.11 4.83 1.90
N PRO A 38 -0.98 3.93 0.90
CA PRO A 38 -0.69 4.31 -0.48
C PRO A 38 -1.67 5.30 -1.12
N SER A 39 -2.94 5.31 -0.72
CA SER A 39 -3.96 6.25 -1.22
C SER A 39 -3.98 7.60 -0.47
N ALA A 40 -3.20 7.74 0.59
CA ALA A 40 -3.05 9.02 1.29
C ALA A 40 -2.06 9.95 0.57
N PRO A 41 -2.12 11.27 0.78
CA PRO A 41 -1.10 12.18 0.27
C PRO A 41 0.29 11.82 0.81
N ALA A 42 1.31 11.91 -0.04
CA ALA A 42 2.69 11.69 0.36
C ALA A 42 3.11 12.63 1.50
N PRO A 43 3.61 12.12 2.63
CA PRO A 43 4.00 12.95 3.76
C PRO A 43 5.36 13.63 3.54
N TYR A 44 5.57 14.78 4.17
CA TYR A 44 6.87 15.44 4.16
C TYR A 44 7.90 14.76 5.08
N VAL A 45 7.44 14.14 6.17
CA VAL A 45 8.26 13.36 7.10
C VAL A 45 7.76 11.92 7.13
N PRO A 46 8.12 11.11 6.10
CA PRO A 46 7.59 9.76 5.96
C PRO A 46 8.17 8.80 7.01
N VAL A 47 7.29 7.95 7.54
CA VAL A 47 7.65 6.84 8.43
C VAL A 47 7.12 5.56 7.83
N HIS A 48 8.00 4.56 7.72
CA HIS A 48 7.66 3.27 7.16
C HIS A 48 6.66 2.51 8.06
N PRO A 49 5.59 1.87 7.51
CA PRO A 49 4.56 1.24 8.34
C PRO A 49 5.07 0.07 9.20
N ALA A 50 6.12 -0.63 8.79
CA ALA A 50 6.71 -1.68 9.60
C ALA A 50 7.38 -1.15 10.88
N ALA A 51 7.76 0.14 10.95
CA ALA A 51 8.26 0.79 12.15
C ALA A 51 7.25 0.78 13.31
N ALA A 52 5.97 0.56 13.04
CA ALA A 52 4.94 0.41 14.07
C ALA A 52 5.28 -0.70 15.10
N ALA A 53 6.09 -1.69 14.72
CA ALA A 53 6.58 -2.71 15.64
C ALA A 53 7.50 -2.14 16.73
N ILE A 54 8.31 -1.13 16.40
CA ILE A 54 9.18 -0.42 17.34
C ILE A 54 8.35 0.48 18.24
N PHE A 55 7.41 1.22 17.66
CA PHE A 55 6.55 2.16 18.37
C PHE A 55 5.55 1.50 19.32
N ALA A 56 5.27 0.21 19.15
CA ALA A 56 4.45 -0.56 20.08
C ALA A 56 5.16 -0.87 21.40
N LYS A 57 6.50 -0.75 21.44
CA LYS A 57 7.31 -0.91 22.65
C LYS A 57 7.39 0.43 23.39
N ALA A 58 7.50 0.39 24.73
CA ALA A 58 7.64 1.63 25.50
C ALA A 58 9.02 2.28 25.24
N ASP A 59 10.06 1.45 25.21
CA ASP A 59 11.45 1.86 25.07
C ASP A 59 12.22 0.88 24.20
N ALA A 60 13.26 1.36 23.54
CA ALA A 60 14.26 0.55 22.87
C ALA A 60 15.62 0.74 23.55
N GLU A 61 16.37 -0.34 23.67
CA GLU A 61 17.75 -0.33 24.15
C GLU A 61 18.68 0.07 23.00
N VAL A 62 19.45 1.14 23.20
CA VAL A 62 20.43 1.62 22.23
C VAL A 62 21.77 1.77 22.95
N GLY A 63 22.62 0.75 22.85
CA GLY A 63 23.84 0.66 23.66
C GLY A 63 23.52 0.60 25.14
N ASP A 64 24.06 1.54 25.92
CA ASP A 64 23.85 1.62 27.40
C ASP A 64 22.63 2.50 27.77
N TYR A 65 21.83 2.96 26.80
CA TYR A 65 20.73 3.89 27.02
C TYR A 65 19.39 3.30 26.57
N TYR A 66 18.32 3.70 27.29
CA TYR A 66 16.95 3.46 26.86
C TYR A 66 16.39 4.70 26.17
N VAL A 67 15.83 4.51 24.99
CA VAL A 67 15.19 5.59 24.21
C VAL A 67 13.71 5.29 24.13
N ARG A 68 12.88 6.27 24.49
CA ARG A 68 11.43 6.15 24.37
C ARG A 68 11.04 6.06 22.90
N THR A 69 10.36 4.97 22.54
CA THR A 69 9.90 4.71 21.17
C THR A 69 8.40 4.82 20.99
N LYS A 70 7.62 4.66 22.07
CA LYS A 70 6.16 4.77 22.02
C LYS A 70 5.75 6.24 21.85
N PRO A 71 4.90 6.60 20.84
CA PRO A 71 4.31 7.92 20.75
C PRO A 71 3.41 8.19 21.96
N ALA A 72 3.37 9.44 22.41
CA ALA A 72 2.45 9.86 23.46
C ALA A 72 1.04 10.11 22.87
N GLN A 73 1.01 10.53 21.60
CA GLN A 73 -0.25 10.79 20.91
C GLN A 73 -0.16 10.38 19.43
N VAL A 74 -1.30 9.95 18.89
CA VAL A 74 -1.49 9.60 17.49
C VAL A 74 -2.63 10.43 16.92
N ILE A 75 -2.39 11.03 15.75
CA ILE A 75 -3.41 11.75 14.99
C ILE A 75 -3.75 10.90 13.79
N VAL A 76 -4.98 10.41 13.72
CA VAL A 76 -5.50 9.63 12.60
C VAL A 76 -6.16 10.59 11.61
N VAL A 77 -5.78 10.52 10.33
CA VAL A 77 -6.38 11.30 9.26
C VAL A 77 -6.98 10.36 8.22
N GLY A 78 -8.27 10.48 7.98
CA GLY A 78 -9.02 9.56 7.12
C GLY A 78 -9.18 8.17 7.74
N HIS A 79 -9.13 7.11 6.92
CA HIS A 79 -9.49 5.74 7.29
C HIS A 79 -8.35 4.74 7.05
N PRO A 80 -7.30 4.70 7.90
CA PRO A 80 -6.24 3.70 7.79
C PRO A 80 -6.78 2.30 8.14
N THR A 81 -6.38 1.27 7.36
CA THR A 81 -6.89 -0.10 7.51
C THR A 81 -5.89 -1.21 7.17
N LEU A 82 -4.69 -0.89 6.64
CA LEU A 82 -3.86 -1.90 5.98
C LEU A 82 -3.04 -2.78 6.91
N HIS A 83 -2.40 -2.19 7.92
CA HIS A 83 -1.41 -2.90 8.72
C HIS A 83 -1.86 -3.09 10.16
N ARG A 84 -2.00 -4.36 10.60
CA ARG A 84 -2.44 -4.72 11.95
C ARG A 84 -1.63 -4.03 13.05
N ARG A 85 -0.30 -3.90 12.88
CA ARG A 85 0.58 -3.25 13.89
C ARG A 85 0.36 -1.73 13.95
N VAL A 86 0.12 -1.08 12.81
CA VAL A 86 -0.26 0.34 12.76
C VAL A 86 -1.61 0.55 13.45
N MET A 87 -2.59 -0.32 13.15
CA MET A 87 -3.88 -0.30 13.83
C MET A 87 -3.74 -0.53 15.34
N GLY A 88 -2.76 -1.34 15.74
CA GLY A 88 -2.42 -1.58 17.15
C GLY A 88 -2.01 -0.32 17.89
N LEU A 89 -1.31 0.63 17.26
CA LEU A 89 -0.99 1.94 17.86
C LEU A 89 -2.23 2.77 18.13
N ILE A 90 -3.20 2.73 17.22
CA ILE A 90 -4.46 3.47 17.35
C ILE A 90 -5.32 2.89 18.48
N THR A 91 -5.24 1.59 18.74
CA THR A 91 -6.01 0.90 19.79
C THR A 91 -5.27 0.77 21.12
N ASP A 92 -3.99 1.17 21.20
CA ASP A 92 -3.18 1.10 22.43
C ASP A 92 -3.74 2.07 23.49
N PRO A 93 -4.15 1.60 24.68
CA PRO A 93 -4.76 2.43 25.71
C PRO A 93 -3.82 3.50 26.29
N ASP A 94 -2.51 3.32 26.15
CA ASP A 94 -1.50 4.25 26.67
C ASP A 94 -1.20 5.42 25.71
N ILE A 95 -1.78 5.41 24.50
CA ILE A 95 -1.59 6.44 23.49
C ILE A 95 -2.83 7.31 23.40
N GLU A 96 -2.68 8.62 23.52
CA GLU A 96 -3.77 9.58 23.26
C GLU A 96 -4.11 9.58 21.77
N VAL A 97 -5.38 9.36 21.38
CA VAL A 97 -5.78 9.30 19.96
C VAL A 97 -6.75 10.41 19.63
N MET A 98 -6.46 11.12 18.55
CA MET A 98 -7.30 12.11 17.90
C MET A 98 -7.63 11.66 16.50
N VAL A 99 -8.88 11.83 16.06
CA VAL A 99 -9.33 11.40 14.73
C VAL A 99 -9.83 12.60 13.95
N LEU A 100 -9.26 12.82 12.79
CA LEU A 100 -9.68 13.86 11.85
C LEU A 100 -10.46 13.25 10.70
N SER A 101 -11.64 13.77 10.42
CA SER A 101 -12.50 13.41 9.30
C SER A 101 -13.11 14.64 8.65
N ARG A 102 -13.40 14.53 7.35
CA ARG A 102 -14.15 15.51 6.56
C ARG A 102 -15.51 14.97 6.10
N THR A 103 -15.84 13.76 6.52
CA THR A 103 -17.11 13.08 6.25
C THR A 103 -17.95 12.96 7.52
N GLU A 104 -19.11 12.35 7.46
CA GLU A 104 -19.92 12.03 8.65
C GLU A 104 -19.34 10.85 9.43
N ASP A 105 -18.55 10.03 8.78
CA ASP A 105 -17.99 8.80 9.32
C ASP A 105 -16.62 9.07 9.94
N PHE A 106 -16.46 8.59 11.17
CA PHE A 106 -15.18 8.53 11.86
C PHE A 106 -14.75 7.09 12.02
N LEU A 107 -13.46 6.88 11.90
CA LEU A 107 -12.86 5.63 12.33
C LEU A 107 -13.10 5.48 13.85
N SER A 108 -14.03 4.61 14.21
CA SER A 108 -14.36 4.34 15.63
C SER A 108 -13.62 3.09 16.08
N LEU A 109 -12.51 3.27 16.80
CA LEU A 109 -11.66 2.16 17.27
C LEU A 109 -11.71 1.97 18.78
N ARG A 110 -12.27 2.93 19.51
CA ARG A 110 -12.28 2.97 21.00
C ARG A 110 -13.64 3.36 21.56
N ASP A 111 -14.70 2.72 21.11
CA ASP A 111 -16.08 2.98 21.61
C ASP A 111 -16.48 4.48 21.55
N GLY A 112 -15.86 5.26 20.67
CA GLY A 112 -16.18 6.67 20.45
C GLY A 112 -15.62 7.64 21.49
N ASN A 113 -14.63 7.24 22.30
CA ASN A 113 -14.01 8.08 23.32
C ASN A 113 -12.82 8.92 22.81
N GLU A 114 -12.46 8.79 21.53
CA GLU A 114 -11.42 9.60 20.91
C GLU A 114 -11.89 11.04 20.65
N ALA A 115 -10.96 12.01 20.74
CA ALA A 115 -11.23 13.38 20.34
C ALA A 115 -11.40 13.46 18.82
N ARG A 116 -12.42 14.15 18.35
CA ARG A 116 -12.83 14.21 16.93
C ARG A 116 -12.82 15.62 16.41
N GLY A 117 -12.28 15.84 15.21
CA GLY A 117 -12.20 17.14 14.58
C GLY A 117 -12.02 17.06 13.07
N THR A 118 -11.90 18.23 12.45
CA THR A 118 -11.55 18.37 11.00
C THR A 118 -10.28 19.16 10.83
N ARG A 119 -9.93 20.00 11.78
CA ARG A 119 -8.75 20.87 11.77
C ARG A 119 -7.97 20.72 13.07
N VAL A 120 -6.71 21.12 13.04
CA VAL A 120 -5.89 21.23 14.25
C VAL A 120 -5.37 22.65 14.44
N LYS A 121 -5.24 23.02 15.70
CA LYS A 121 -4.46 24.16 16.14
C LYS A 121 -3.26 23.61 16.90
N THR A 122 -2.08 23.77 16.35
CA THR A 122 -0.86 23.24 16.93
C THR A 122 -0.21 24.22 17.91
N THR A 123 0.45 23.69 18.92
CA THR A 123 1.33 24.41 19.84
C THR A 123 2.63 23.63 20.00
N GLY A 124 3.74 24.33 20.23
CA GLY A 124 5.07 23.72 20.27
C GLY A 124 5.50 23.18 18.90
N GLU A 125 6.60 22.45 18.88
CA GLU A 125 7.19 21.83 17.69
C GLU A 125 7.63 20.41 18.02
N PRO A 126 7.71 19.47 17.03
CA PRO A 126 8.25 18.14 17.25
C PRO A 126 9.69 18.21 17.76
N THR A 127 9.99 17.47 18.82
CA THR A 127 11.32 17.49 19.41
C THR A 127 12.32 16.79 18.49
N ARG A 128 13.56 17.29 18.44
CA ARG A 128 14.64 16.66 17.64
C ARG A 128 14.90 15.22 18.03
N GLU A 129 14.70 14.88 19.31
CA GLU A 129 14.85 13.52 19.81
C GLU A 129 13.79 12.59 19.18
N TRP A 130 12.53 13.00 19.19
CA TRP A 130 11.43 12.24 18.60
C TRP A 130 11.59 12.06 17.08
N LEU A 131 11.97 13.13 16.36
CA LEU A 131 12.24 13.05 14.93
C LEU A 131 13.35 12.03 14.61
N LYS A 132 14.44 11.99 15.39
CA LYS A 132 15.51 10.99 15.23
C LYS A 132 15.04 9.56 15.52
N VAL A 133 14.18 9.37 16.52
CA VAL A 133 13.58 8.07 16.81
C VAL A 133 12.75 7.58 15.63
N CYS A 134 11.91 8.44 15.06
CA CYS A 134 11.10 8.10 13.90
C CYS A 134 11.93 7.81 12.65
N GLU A 135 12.97 8.61 12.39
CA GLU A 135 13.90 8.40 11.28
C GLU A 135 14.65 7.06 11.41
N ALA A 136 15.19 6.77 12.59
CA ALA A 136 15.90 5.53 12.84
C ALA A 136 14.98 4.30 12.72
N ALA A 137 13.77 4.36 13.30
CA ALA A 137 12.78 3.31 13.21
C ALA A 137 12.32 3.07 11.76
N SER A 138 12.12 4.15 11.00
CA SER A 138 11.78 4.07 9.58
C SER A 138 12.91 3.46 8.75
N SER A 139 14.16 3.86 8.98
CA SER A 139 15.34 3.34 8.28
C SER A 139 15.54 1.85 8.55
N LEU A 140 15.40 1.40 9.78
CA LEU A 140 15.46 -0.03 10.14
C LEU A 140 14.36 -0.83 9.43
N ALA A 141 13.15 -0.28 9.37
CA ALA A 141 12.03 -0.93 8.70
C ALA A 141 12.24 -1.04 7.18
N VAL A 142 12.74 0.01 6.53
CA VAL A 142 13.10 -0.02 5.11
C VAL A 142 14.19 -1.05 4.84
N GLN A 143 15.24 -1.09 5.69
CA GLN A 143 16.33 -2.04 5.52
C GLN A 143 15.84 -3.49 5.66
N ALA A 144 14.95 -3.76 6.62
CA ALA A 144 14.38 -5.09 6.81
C ALA A 144 13.59 -5.57 5.57
N VAL A 145 12.87 -4.67 4.90
CA VAL A 145 12.17 -5.00 3.65
C VAL A 145 13.16 -5.27 2.53
N ARG A 146 14.22 -4.47 2.40
CA ARG A 146 15.27 -4.68 1.40
C ARG A 146 15.99 -6.00 1.60
N ASP A 147 16.38 -6.32 2.83
CA ASP A 147 17.05 -7.58 3.16
C ASP A 147 16.21 -8.80 2.78
N VAL A 148 14.88 -8.70 2.94
CA VAL A 148 13.95 -9.77 2.54
C VAL A 148 13.81 -9.87 1.02
N LEU A 149 13.81 -8.74 0.31
CA LEU A 149 13.77 -8.72 -1.16
C LEU A 149 15.06 -9.25 -1.79
N ASP A 150 16.20 -9.10 -1.11
CA ASP A 150 17.50 -9.58 -1.56
C ASP A 150 17.76 -11.05 -1.16
N ASP A 151 16.90 -11.67 -0.35
CA ASP A 151 17.04 -13.07 0.09
C ASP A 151 16.32 -14.03 -0.87
N ASP A 152 17.11 -14.74 -1.67
CA ASP A 152 16.62 -15.75 -2.61
C ASP A 152 15.79 -16.88 -1.95
N ALA A 153 15.90 -17.07 -0.64
CA ALA A 153 15.15 -18.10 0.08
C ALA A 153 13.64 -17.89 0.02
N HIS A 154 13.19 -16.66 -0.22
CA HIS A 154 11.77 -16.35 -0.35
C HIS A 154 11.21 -16.58 -1.76
N GLY A 155 12.08 -16.70 -2.79
CA GLY A 155 11.68 -16.78 -4.20
C GLY A 155 10.98 -15.51 -4.69
N PHE A 156 10.40 -15.57 -5.88
CA PHE A 156 9.67 -14.44 -6.45
C PHE A 156 8.27 -14.33 -5.83
N THR A 157 7.99 -13.27 -5.08
CA THR A 157 6.75 -13.07 -4.32
C THR A 157 6.03 -11.79 -4.72
N GLY A 158 4.79 -11.60 -4.27
CA GLY A 158 4.02 -10.36 -4.48
C GLY A 158 4.72 -9.11 -3.94
N LEU A 159 5.57 -9.23 -2.90
CA LEU A 159 6.36 -8.09 -2.39
C LEU A 159 7.42 -7.65 -3.41
N HIS A 160 8.08 -8.58 -4.11
CA HIS A 160 9.00 -8.27 -5.20
C HIS A 160 8.28 -7.60 -6.38
N VAL A 161 7.05 -8.05 -6.68
CA VAL A 161 6.23 -7.41 -7.73
C VAL A 161 5.89 -5.98 -7.35
N ALA A 162 5.47 -5.76 -6.11
CA ALA A 162 5.18 -4.42 -5.59
C ALA A 162 6.42 -3.51 -5.64
N ALA A 163 7.60 -4.03 -5.23
CA ALA A 163 8.86 -3.30 -5.31
C ALA A 163 9.20 -2.91 -6.75
N ALA A 164 9.15 -3.86 -7.69
CA ALA A 164 9.44 -3.58 -9.10
C ALA A 164 8.48 -2.53 -9.69
N VAL A 165 7.19 -2.59 -9.35
CA VAL A 165 6.23 -1.58 -9.78
C VAL A 165 6.59 -0.22 -9.19
N THR A 166 6.78 -0.11 -7.86
CA THR A 166 7.07 1.18 -7.20
C THR A 166 8.39 1.79 -7.65
N ASP A 167 9.43 0.97 -7.86
CA ASP A 167 10.76 1.42 -8.29
C ASP A 167 10.79 1.94 -9.74
N THR A 168 9.82 1.56 -10.56
CA THR A 168 9.72 2.03 -11.96
C THR A 168 8.77 3.21 -12.16
N LEU A 169 8.05 3.65 -11.11
CA LEU A 169 7.19 4.83 -11.19
C LEU A 169 8.02 6.12 -11.20
N ALA A 170 7.57 7.08 -11.99
CA ALA A 170 8.16 8.41 -12.09
C ALA A 170 7.16 9.50 -11.76
N VAL A 171 7.65 10.70 -11.49
CA VAL A 171 6.79 11.89 -11.31
C VAL A 171 5.93 12.08 -12.56
N GLY A 172 4.62 12.18 -12.37
CA GLY A 172 3.63 12.27 -13.42
C GLY A 172 2.96 10.96 -13.78
N ASP A 173 3.45 9.82 -13.28
CA ASP A 173 2.76 8.54 -13.43
C ASP A 173 1.51 8.45 -12.57
N THR A 174 0.61 7.58 -12.98
CA THR A 174 -0.57 7.19 -12.21
C THR A 174 -0.48 5.71 -11.87
N VAL A 175 -0.82 5.35 -10.64
CA VAL A 175 -0.88 3.95 -10.23
C VAL A 175 -2.26 3.60 -9.68
N PHE A 176 -2.83 2.50 -10.19
CA PHE A 176 -4.02 1.87 -9.63
C PHE A 176 -3.62 0.60 -8.89
N VAL A 177 -3.93 0.51 -7.61
CA VAL A 177 -3.57 -0.64 -6.80
C VAL A 177 -4.82 -1.37 -6.36
N GLY A 178 -4.95 -2.62 -6.77
CA GLY A 178 -6.04 -3.49 -6.36
C GLY A 178 -6.03 -3.77 -4.85
N PRO A 179 -7.15 -4.22 -4.30
CA PRO A 179 -7.27 -4.56 -2.88
C PRO A 179 -6.47 -5.82 -2.52
N SER A 180 -6.66 -6.32 -1.31
CA SER A 180 -6.03 -7.53 -0.80
C SER A 180 -4.52 -7.37 -0.53
N ASN A 181 -3.67 -8.22 -1.09
CA ASN A 181 -2.23 -8.18 -0.88
C ASN A 181 -1.56 -7.01 -1.61
N ALA A 182 -1.99 -6.71 -2.84
CA ALA A 182 -1.37 -5.69 -3.67
C ALA A 182 -1.19 -4.35 -2.93
N ILE A 183 -2.25 -3.81 -2.36
CA ILE A 183 -2.18 -2.52 -1.63
C ILE A 183 -1.33 -2.60 -0.34
N ARG A 184 -1.26 -3.77 0.30
CA ARG A 184 -0.42 -3.98 1.48
C ARG A 184 1.05 -4.06 1.13
N ASP A 185 1.36 -4.72 0.02
CA ASP A 185 2.73 -4.91 -0.45
C ASP A 185 3.32 -3.58 -0.93
N VAL A 186 2.57 -2.77 -1.70
CA VAL A 186 3.08 -1.44 -2.11
C VAL A 186 3.24 -0.46 -0.94
N ALA A 187 2.47 -0.61 0.13
CA ALA A 187 2.69 0.17 1.36
C ALA A 187 4.02 -0.16 2.06
N LEU A 188 4.57 -1.37 1.83
CA LEU A 188 5.88 -1.79 2.34
C LEU A 188 7.03 -1.45 1.38
N THR A 189 6.75 -1.06 0.14
CA THR A 189 7.78 -0.81 -0.89
C THR A 189 7.94 0.65 -1.29
N GLY A 190 7.22 1.58 -0.62
CA GLY A 190 7.52 2.99 -0.74
C GLY A 190 6.38 3.92 -1.18
N LEU A 191 5.19 3.42 -1.50
CA LEU A 191 4.03 4.29 -1.71
C LEU A 191 3.42 4.76 -0.37
N PRO A 192 2.91 5.99 -0.29
CA PRO A 192 2.87 7.01 -1.34
C PRO A 192 4.16 7.82 -1.42
N PHE A 193 4.50 8.34 -2.61
CA PHE A 193 5.53 9.35 -2.78
C PHE A 193 5.04 10.48 -3.69
N ASP A 194 5.67 11.66 -3.56
CA ASP A 194 5.17 12.87 -4.21
C ASP A 194 5.32 12.81 -5.73
N GLY A 195 4.29 13.28 -6.43
CA GLY A 195 4.26 13.33 -7.89
C GLY A 195 3.73 12.07 -8.58
N VAL A 196 3.25 11.07 -7.83
CA VAL A 196 2.53 9.91 -8.36
C VAL A 196 1.10 9.91 -7.81
N ASP A 197 0.13 9.89 -8.72
CA ASP A 197 -1.28 9.78 -8.34
C ASP A 197 -1.65 8.32 -8.07
N THR A 198 -2.03 8.01 -6.83
CA THR A 198 -2.36 6.64 -6.40
C THR A 198 -3.85 6.47 -6.17
N TYR A 199 -4.43 5.48 -6.83
CA TYR A 199 -5.85 5.11 -6.70
C TYR A 199 -6.00 3.67 -6.22
N SER A 200 -6.99 3.41 -5.38
CA SER A 200 -7.30 2.06 -4.88
C SER A 200 -8.76 2.01 -4.39
N PRO A 201 -9.47 0.90 -4.57
CA PRO A 201 -10.86 0.75 -4.08
C PRO A 201 -10.88 0.50 -2.57
N ARG A 202 -10.60 1.55 -1.76
CA ARG A 202 -10.43 1.39 -0.31
C ARG A 202 -11.73 1.25 0.46
N GLY A 203 -12.83 1.86 0.04
CA GLY A 203 -14.11 1.81 0.75
C GLY A 203 -14.52 0.38 1.15
N ALA A 204 -15.20 -0.33 0.26
CA ALA A 204 -15.56 -1.74 0.46
C ALA A 204 -14.38 -2.70 0.24
N ALA A 205 -13.29 -2.24 -0.37
CA ALA A 205 -12.10 -3.03 -0.73
C ALA A 205 -12.43 -4.31 -1.53
N GLY A 206 -13.47 -4.25 -2.38
CA GLY A 206 -13.94 -5.36 -3.21
C GLY A 206 -12.99 -5.67 -4.36
N ILE A 207 -12.90 -6.94 -4.73
CA ILE A 207 -12.07 -7.40 -5.85
C ILE A 207 -12.79 -7.31 -7.21
N ASP A 208 -14.06 -6.94 -7.20
CA ASP A 208 -14.91 -6.75 -8.38
C ASP A 208 -14.66 -5.40 -9.07
N GLY A 209 -14.76 -5.34 -10.39
CA GLY A 209 -14.66 -4.10 -11.18
C GLY A 209 -13.27 -3.45 -11.21
N ASN A 210 -12.20 -4.15 -10.82
CA ASN A 210 -10.87 -3.52 -10.68
C ASN A 210 -10.17 -3.26 -12.01
N ILE A 211 -10.34 -4.11 -13.02
CA ILE A 211 -9.84 -3.84 -14.38
C ILE A 211 -10.58 -2.65 -14.98
N SER A 212 -11.90 -2.64 -14.83
CA SER A 212 -12.74 -1.52 -15.30
C SER A 212 -12.36 -0.20 -14.64
N GLN A 213 -12.06 -0.20 -13.33
CA GLN A 213 -11.57 0.98 -12.60
C GLN A 213 -10.20 1.42 -13.10
N ALA A 214 -9.24 0.49 -13.28
CA ALA A 214 -7.91 0.79 -13.80
C ALA A 214 -7.97 1.44 -15.19
N ILE A 215 -8.82 0.93 -16.07
CA ILE A 215 -9.08 1.53 -17.39
C ILE A 215 -9.66 2.93 -17.24
N GLY A 216 -10.65 3.11 -16.37
CA GLY A 216 -11.25 4.42 -16.10
C GLY A 216 -10.24 5.44 -15.57
N VAL A 217 -9.33 5.01 -14.67
CA VAL A 217 -8.23 5.85 -14.15
C VAL A 217 -7.28 6.24 -15.28
N ALA A 218 -6.86 5.30 -16.15
CA ALA A 218 -5.97 5.58 -17.26
C ALA A 218 -6.61 6.58 -18.26
N VAL A 219 -7.86 6.36 -18.63
CA VAL A 219 -8.61 7.27 -19.53
C VAL A 219 -8.78 8.66 -18.89
N ALA A 220 -9.04 8.73 -17.59
CA ALA A 220 -9.12 10.00 -16.88
C ALA A 220 -7.78 10.74 -16.86
N ALA A 221 -6.69 10.04 -16.53
CA ALA A 221 -5.34 10.60 -16.51
C ALA A 221 -4.94 11.19 -17.87
N GLN A 222 -5.15 10.45 -18.96
CA GLN A 222 -4.87 10.96 -20.31
C GLN A 222 -5.77 12.12 -20.71
N SER A 223 -7.05 12.11 -20.30
CA SER A 223 -7.99 13.21 -20.61
C SER A 223 -7.64 14.51 -19.88
N LEU A 224 -7.12 14.42 -18.66
CA LEU A 224 -6.66 15.57 -17.89
C LEU A 224 -5.36 16.19 -18.45
N ARG A 225 -4.62 15.45 -19.27
CA ARG A 225 -3.34 15.84 -19.88
C ARG A 225 -3.38 15.71 -21.41
N ALA A 226 -4.51 16.02 -22.00
CA ALA A 226 -4.75 15.86 -23.44
C ALA A 226 -3.84 16.74 -24.34
N ASP A 227 -3.14 17.72 -23.79
CA ASP A 227 -2.16 18.57 -24.46
C ASP A 227 -0.72 18.00 -24.43
N GLU A 228 -0.48 16.91 -23.71
CA GLU A 228 0.81 16.23 -23.72
C GLU A 228 0.98 15.41 -25.00
N ILE A 229 2.24 15.34 -25.49
CA ILE A 229 2.58 14.60 -26.72
C ILE A 229 2.37 13.08 -26.55
N ARG A 230 2.53 12.61 -25.31
CA ARG A 230 2.32 11.20 -24.95
C ARG A 230 1.31 11.12 -23.82
N ALA A 231 0.44 10.14 -23.88
CA ALA A 231 -0.45 9.84 -22.77
C ALA A 231 0.35 9.51 -21.50
N PRO A 232 -0.06 10.03 -20.33
CA PRO A 232 0.60 9.70 -19.06
C PRO A 232 0.55 8.20 -18.81
N ARG A 233 1.63 7.67 -18.25
CA ARG A 233 1.71 6.25 -17.91
C ARG A 233 0.78 5.94 -16.76
N THR A 234 -0.01 4.87 -16.92
CA THR A 234 -0.79 4.28 -15.83
C THR A 234 -0.36 2.83 -15.63
N VAL A 235 -0.01 2.48 -14.39
CA VAL A 235 0.29 1.11 -13.98
C VAL A 235 -0.79 0.63 -13.02
N ALA A 236 -1.42 -0.52 -13.33
CA ALA A 236 -2.35 -1.18 -12.44
C ALA A 236 -1.69 -2.42 -11.83
N LEU A 237 -1.65 -2.55 -10.51
CA LEU A 237 -1.17 -3.75 -9.83
C LEU A 237 -2.34 -4.51 -9.22
N LEU A 238 -2.60 -5.71 -9.69
CA LEU A 238 -3.70 -6.57 -9.27
C LEU A 238 -3.16 -7.94 -8.82
N GLY A 239 -3.87 -8.60 -7.91
CA GLY A 239 -3.71 -10.04 -7.70
C GLY A 239 -4.45 -10.82 -8.79
N ASP A 240 -4.11 -12.10 -8.95
CA ASP A 240 -4.71 -13.02 -9.91
C ASP A 240 -6.23 -13.16 -9.73
N ILE A 241 -6.69 -13.42 -8.51
CA ILE A 241 -8.13 -13.53 -8.22
C ILE A 241 -8.85 -12.20 -8.52
N THR A 242 -8.23 -11.06 -8.21
CA THR A 242 -8.79 -9.74 -8.52
C THR A 242 -8.90 -9.53 -10.04
N PHE A 243 -7.88 -9.93 -10.80
CA PHE A 243 -7.89 -9.88 -12.25
C PHE A 243 -8.97 -10.80 -12.83
N LEU A 244 -9.03 -12.05 -12.39
CA LEU A 244 -10.01 -13.04 -12.87
C LEU A 244 -11.44 -12.66 -12.53
N HIS A 245 -11.66 -11.94 -11.43
CA HIS A 245 -13.00 -11.52 -11.00
C HIS A 245 -13.60 -10.44 -11.91
N ASP A 246 -12.79 -9.65 -12.60
CA ASP A 246 -13.24 -8.57 -13.51
C ASP A 246 -12.67 -8.72 -14.94
N VAL A 247 -12.43 -9.94 -15.38
CA VAL A 247 -11.97 -10.23 -16.76
C VAL A 247 -12.84 -9.58 -17.83
N GLY A 248 -14.15 -9.46 -17.57
CA GLY A 248 -15.08 -8.75 -18.45
C GLY A 248 -14.75 -7.27 -18.65
N GLY A 249 -14.00 -6.67 -17.74
CA GLY A 249 -13.50 -5.29 -17.85
C GLY A 249 -12.51 -5.09 -19.01
N LEU A 250 -11.91 -6.17 -19.53
CA LEU A 250 -11.05 -6.12 -20.73
C LEU A 250 -11.85 -5.90 -22.03
N LEU A 251 -13.17 -6.12 -21.99
CA LEU A 251 -14.03 -5.90 -23.15
C LEU A 251 -14.12 -4.42 -23.47
N ARG A 252 -13.85 -4.06 -24.72
CA ARG A 252 -13.91 -2.68 -25.22
C ARG A 252 -15.05 -2.51 -26.20
N GLY A 253 -15.82 -1.45 -26.01
CA GLY A 253 -16.85 -1.05 -27.00
C GLY A 253 -16.23 -0.30 -28.16
N VAL A 254 -16.83 -0.44 -29.34
CA VAL A 254 -16.32 0.13 -30.62
C VAL A 254 -16.12 1.64 -30.57
N ASP A 255 -16.92 2.36 -29.78
CA ASP A 255 -16.90 3.84 -29.71
C ASP A 255 -16.53 4.34 -28.30
N GLN A 256 -15.89 3.51 -27.46
CA GLN A 256 -15.47 3.92 -26.13
C GLN A 256 -14.04 4.46 -26.13
N PRO A 257 -13.72 5.46 -25.28
CA PRO A 257 -12.35 5.90 -25.11
C PRO A 257 -11.49 4.76 -24.60
N GLU A 258 -10.31 4.61 -25.20
CA GLU A 258 -9.34 3.57 -24.84
C GLU A 258 -8.13 4.18 -24.15
N PRO A 259 -7.53 3.48 -23.18
CA PRO A 259 -6.21 3.85 -22.66
C PRO A 259 -5.17 3.79 -23.78
N GLU A 260 -4.24 4.73 -23.76
CA GLU A 260 -3.12 4.78 -24.70
C GLU A 260 -1.80 4.27 -24.07
N ASN A 261 -1.77 4.16 -22.73
CA ASN A 261 -0.58 3.77 -21.97
C ASN A 261 -0.98 3.15 -20.62
N LEU A 262 -1.55 1.96 -20.65
CA LEU A 262 -1.95 1.20 -19.46
C LEU A 262 -1.22 -0.14 -19.38
N THR A 263 -0.42 -0.32 -18.33
CA THR A 263 0.19 -1.62 -17.99
C THR A 263 -0.55 -2.24 -16.80
N ILE A 264 -1.14 -3.41 -16.98
CA ILE A 264 -1.78 -4.20 -15.92
C ILE A 264 -0.80 -5.28 -15.47
N VAL A 265 -0.23 -5.14 -14.29
CA VAL A 265 0.63 -6.15 -13.65
C VAL A 265 -0.24 -7.06 -12.80
N VAL A 266 -0.23 -8.35 -13.11
CA VAL A 266 -0.94 -9.37 -12.34
C VAL A 266 0.06 -10.16 -11.52
N SER A 267 0.05 -9.94 -10.19
CA SER A 267 0.80 -10.79 -9.25
C SER A 267 0.04 -12.10 -9.09
N ASN A 268 0.45 -13.13 -9.84
CA ASN A 268 -0.21 -14.43 -9.89
C ASN A 268 0.50 -15.42 -8.96
N ASP A 269 -0.08 -15.67 -7.78
CA ASP A 269 0.37 -16.65 -6.80
C ASP A 269 -0.55 -17.90 -6.76
N ASP A 270 -1.41 -18.05 -7.77
CA ASP A 270 -2.35 -19.15 -7.99
C ASP A 270 -3.31 -19.31 -6.82
N GLY A 271 -3.96 -18.20 -6.39
CA GLY A 271 -5.08 -18.29 -5.47
C GLY A 271 -5.14 -17.28 -4.33
N GLY A 272 -5.65 -17.75 -3.18
CA GLY A 272 -5.96 -16.93 -2.01
C GLY A 272 -4.75 -16.59 -1.12
N GLY A 273 -3.69 -16.02 -1.68
CA GLY A 273 -2.44 -15.69 -0.96
C GLY A 273 -2.62 -14.78 0.28
N ILE A 274 -3.69 -13.99 0.34
CA ILE A 274 -3.96 -13.15 1.53
C ILE A 274 -4.18 -13.98 2.80
N PHE A 275 -4.70 -15.18 2.67
CA PHE A 275 -5.01 -16.03 3.82
C PHE A 275 -3.78 -16.75 4.39
N GLU A 276 -2.62 -16.76 3.69
CA GLU A 276 -1.37 -17.36 4.17
C GLU A 276 -0.88 -16.76 5.49
N SER A 277 -1.12 -15.48 5.70
CA SER A 277 -0.70 -14.76 6.92
C SER A 277 -1.67 -14.92 8.09
N LEU A 278 -2.83 -15.56 7.89
CA LEU A 278 -3.82 -15.81 8.93
C LEU A 278 -3.57 -17.15 9.64
N GLU A 279 -4.27 -17.38 10.74
CA GLU A 279 -4.19 -18.60 11.54
C GLU A 279 -4.46 -19.87 10.72
N VAL A 280 -5.35 -19.77 9.72
CA VAL A 280 -5.70 -20.88 8.81
C VAL A 280 -4.56 -21.28 7.87
N GLY A 281 -3.61 -20.38 7.60
CA GLY A 281 -2.42 -20.64 6.76
C GLY A 281 -1.26 -21.32 7.50
N GLN A 282 -1.47 -21.81 8.73
CA GLN A 282 -0.43 -22.55 9.47
C GLN A 282 -0.10 -23.89 8.79
N PRO A 283 1.16 -24.36 8.85
CA PRO A 283 1.61 -25.59 8.18
C PRO A 283 0.77 -26.83 8.54
N GLY A 284 0.27 -26.93 9.77
CA GLY A 284 -0.56 -28.04 10.23
C GLY A 284 -1.95 -28.12 9.57
N LEU A 285 -2.40 -27.05 8.93
CA LEU A 285 -3.73 -26.97 8.29
C LEU A 285 -3.63 -26.95 6.76
N ARG A 286 -2.45 -27.21 6.18
CA ARG A 286 -2.14 -26.96 4.76
C ARG A 286 -3.13 -27.59 3.79
N ARG A 287 -3.55 -28.85 4.04
CA ARG A 287 -4.51 -29.55 3.16
C ARG A 287 -5.87 -28.84 3.10
N ASP A 288 -6.39 -28.49 4.26
CA ASP A 288 -7.71 -27.85 4.36
C ASP A 288 -7.62 -26.40 3.91
N PHE A 289 -6.46 -25.76 4.12
CA PHE A 289 -6.17 -24.44 3.62
C PHE A 289 -6.24 -24.37 2.09
N GLU A 290 -5.57 -25.28 1.37
CA GLU A 290 -5.60 -25.30 -0.10
C GLU A 290 -7.00 -25.49 -0.65
N GLN A 291 -7.82 -26.27 0.02
CA GLN A 291 -9.19 -26.53 -0.43
C GLN A 291 -10.15 -25.36 -0.16
N ALA A 292 -10.02 -24.68 0.98
CA ALA A 292 -11.00 -23.73 1.47
C ALA A 292 -10.58 -22.24 1.31
N PHE A 293 -9.29 -21.96 1.25
CA PHE A 293 -8.73 -20.62 1.24
C PHE A 293 -7.73 -20.38 0.10
N GLY A 294 -6.77 -21.25 -0.09
CA GLY A 294 -5.78 -21.19 -1.16
C GLY A 294 -6.41 -21.29 -2.54
N THR A 295 -7.32 -22.25 -2.69
CA THR A 295 -8.15 -22.47 -3.88
C THR A 295 -7.39 -22.21 -5.20
N PRO A 296 -6.30 -22.97 -5.49
CA PRO A 296 -5.53 -22.77 -6.69
C PRO A 296 -6.41 -22.95 -7.93
N HIS A 297 -6.31 -22.00 -8.88
CA HIS A 297 -7.24 -21.96 -10.01
C HIS A 297 -6.65 -22.51 -11.31
N GLY A 298 -5.30 -22.47 -11.50
CA GLY A 298 -4.62 -22.99 -12.69
C GLY A 298 -5.08 -22.36 -14.01
N VAL A 299 -5.59 -21.14 -14.00
CA VAL A 299 -6.14 -20.45 -15.18
C VAL A 299 -5.02 -19.97 -16.09
N ASP A 300 -5.16 -20.18 -17.40
CA ASP A 300 -4.29 -19.64 -18.43
C ASP A 300 -4.67 -18.18 -18.75
N ILE A 301 -3.94 -17.24 -18.12
CA ILE A 301 -4.14 -15.79 -18.33
C ILE A 301 -3.76 -15.37 -19.75
N ALA A 302 -2.77 -16.05 -20.38
CA ALA A 302 -2.39 -15.77 -21.76
C ALA A 302 -3.55 -16.06 -22.73
N ALA A 303 -4.25 -17.19 -22.54
CA ALA A 303 -5.41 -17.53 -23.36
C ALA A 303 -6.55 -16.53 -23.19
N ILE A 304 -6.76 -16.03 -21.96
CA ILE A 304 -7.74 -14.95 -21.70
C ILE A 304 -7.36 -13.68 -22.45
N CYS A 305 -6.14 -13.20 -22.31
CA CYS A 305 -5.66 -11.98 -22.98
C CYS A 305 -5.77 -12.11 -24.52
N ALA A 306 -5.40 -13.27 -25.06
CA ALA A 306 -5.54 -13.57 -26.50
C ALA A 306 -7.01 -13.51 -26.94
N GLY A 307 -7.95 -14.02 -26.15
CA GLY A 307 -9.39 -13.96 -26.43
C GLY A 307 -9.96 -12.54 -26.49
N TYR A 308 -9.37 -11.61 -25.74
CA TYR A 308 -9.74 -10.19 -25.75
C TYR A 308 -8.87 -9.34 -26.69
N GLY A 309 -7.84 -9.93 -27.35
CA GLY A 309 -6.92 -9.21 -28.22
C GLY A 309 -5.98 -8.26 -27.46
N ILE A 310 -5.68 -8.54 -26.20
CA ILE A 310 -4.80 -7.76 -25.32
C ILE A 310 -3.36 -8.31 -25.42
N ALA A 311 -2.39 -7.41 -25.54
CA ALA A 311 -0.97 -7.74 -25.45
C ALA A 311 -0.65 -8.40 -24.10
N TYR A 312 0.17 -9.44 -24.11
CA TYR A 312 0.47 -10.22 -22.92
C TYR A 312 1.95 -10.58 -22.84
N GLN A 313 2.50 -10.54 -21.64
CA GLN A 313 3.84 -11.03 -21.32
C GLN A 313 3.81 -11.76 -19.97
N ARG A 314 4.49 -12.91 -19.86
CA ARG A 314 4.73 -13.60 -18.59
C ARG A 314 6.17 -13.40 -18.16
N VAL A 315 6.36 -13.17 -16.87
CA VAL A 315 7.67 -13.03 -16.22
C VAL A 315 7.74 -13.91 -14.98
N GLU A 316 8.92 -14.43 -14.67
CA GLU A 316 9.14 -15.41 -13.59
C GLU A 316 10.22 -14.96 -12.59
N SER A 317 10.72 -13.73 -12.75
CA SER A 317 11.73 -13.15 -11.86
C SER A 317 11.52 -11.65 -11.68
N PRO A 318 12.04 -11.06 -10.58
CA PRO A 318 12.04 -9.60 -10.38
C PRO A 318 12.75 -8.86 -11.52
N GLN A 319 13.85 -9.41 -12.02
CA GLN A 319 14.63 -8.81 -13.10
C GLN A 319 13.85 -8.74 -14.41
N GLU A 320 13.20 -9.83 -14.81
CA GLU A 320 12.34 -9.85 -16.00
C GLU A 320 11.19 -8.88 -15.89
N LEU A 321 10.60 -8.72 -14.69
CA LEU A 321 9.53 -7.75 -14.44
C LEU A 321 10.03 -6.32 -14.60
N LEU A 322 11.19 -5.97 -14.03
CA LEU A 322 11.80 -4.65 -14.18
C LEU A 322 12.08 -4.33 -15.65
N GLU A 323 12.62 -5.28 -16.41
CA GLU A 323 12.88 -5.12 -17.84
C GLU A 323 11.58 -4.90 -18.64
N ALA A 324 10.53 -5.67 -18.34
CA ALA A 324 9.23 -5.52 -18.99
C ALA A 324 8.60 -4.16 -18.68
N LEU A 325 8.61 -3.72 -17.40
CA LEU A 325 8.07 -2.42 -16.99
C LEU A 325 8.84 -1.24 -17.60
N THR A 326 10.17 -1.36 -17.71
CA THR A 326 11.03 -0.35 -18.34
C THR A 326 10.75 -0.27 -19.83
N SER A 327 10.64 -1.42 -20.51
CA SER A 327 10.29 -1.47 -21.93
C SER A 327 8.95 -0.80 -22.22
N GLN A 328 7.94 -1.03 -21.37
CA GLN A 328 6.63 -0.37 -21.49
C GLN A 328 6.70 1.14 -21.24
N ALA A 329 7.57 1.61 -20.34
CA ALA A 329 7.78 3.04 -20.13
C ALA A 329 8.41 3.74 -21.34
N GLU A 330 9.31 3.05 -22.06
CA GLU A 330 10.01 3.58 -23.24
C GLU A 330 9.15 3.51 -24.53
N SER A 331 8.44 2.39 -24.72
CA SER A 331 7.63 2.09 -25.91
C SER A 331 6.31 1.42 -25.50
N PRO A 332 5.31 2.21 -25.06
CA PRO A 332 4.08 1.68 -24.49
C PRO A 332 3.20 1.01 -25.55
N GLU A 333 2.64 -0.13 -25.18
CA GLU A 333 1.43 -0.67 -25.78
C GLU A 333 0.21 0.05 -25.19
N PRO A 334 -0.87 0.23 -25.97
CA PRO A 334 -2.08 0.89 -25.45
C PRO A 334 -2.60 0.25 -24.16
N VAL A 335 -2.71 -1.08 -24.18
CA VAL A 335 -2.98 -1.89 -22.98
C VAL A 335 -2.18 -3.19 -23.07
N VAL A 336 -1.43 -3.48 -22.02
CA VAL A 336 -0.68 -4.73 -21.87
C VAL A 336 -0.95 -5.37 -20.52
N VAL A 337 -1.02 -6.68 -20.47
CA VAL A 337 -1.03 -7.46 -19.23
C VAL A 337 0.33 -8.11 -19.05
N ILE A 338 1.00 -7.83 -17.94
CA ILE A 338 2.23 -8.51 -17.51
C ILE A 338 1.86 -9.43 -16.34
N GLU A 339 1.90 -10.74 -16.58
CA GLU A 339 1.71 -11.74 -15.54
C GLU A 339 3.04 -12.03 -14.86
N ALA A 340 3.15 -11.68 -13.58
CA ALA A 340 4.26 -12.07 -12.73
C ALA A 340 3.91 -13.37 -12.00
N ALA A 341 4.55 -14.47 -12.40
CA ALA A 341 4.35 -15.79 -11.81
C ALA A 341 5.07 -15.88 -10.46
N THR A 342 4.33 -15.68 -9.37
CA THR A 342 4.85 -15.59 -8.02
C THR A 342 4.52 -16.80 -7.17
N THR A 343 5.07 -16.84 -5.96
CA THR A 343 4.74 -17.85 -4.96
C THR A 343 4.10 -17.23 -3.72
N ARG A 344 3.07 -17.88 -3.17
CA ARG A 344 2.50 -17.55 -1.85
C ARG A 344 3.09 -18.40 -0.72
N ALA A 345 3.81 -19.48 -1.05
CA ALA A 345 4.26 -20.47 -0.07
C ALA A 345 5.18 -19.89 1.00
N THR A 346 5.96 -18.86 0.66
CA THR A 346 6.91 -18.19 1.56
C THR A 346 6.38 -16.91 2.19
N ARG A 347 5.15 -16.49 1.86
CA ARG A 347 4.59 -15.20 2.31
C ARG A 347 4.62 -15.02 3.84
N ARG A 348 4.24 -16.04 4.60
CA ARG A 348 4.29 -16.00 6.06
C ARG A 348 5.72 -15.79 6.57
N ALA A 349 6.68 -16.60 6.09
CA ALA A 349 8.08 -16.51 6.49
C ALA A 349 8.70 -15.15 6.13
N LEU A 350 8.35 -14.61 4.96
CA LEU A 350 8.74 -13.28 4.51
C LEU A 350 8.27 -12.19 5.49
N HIS A 351 7.01 -12.19 5.88
CA HIS A 351 6.49 -11.22 6.84
C HIS A 351 7.07 -11.40 8.26
N GLU A 352 7.34 -12.63 8.66
CA GLU A 352 8.02 -12.94 9.94
C GLU A 352 9.47 -12.45 9.92
N ALA A 353 10.18 -12.58 8.79
CA ALA A 353 11.54 -12.07 8.63
C ALA A 353 11.57 -10.53 8.80
N ILE A 354 10.72 -9.79 8.10
CA ILE A 354 10.59 -8.34 8.29
C ILE A 354 10.29 -8.00 9.76
N ALA A 355 9.33 -8.71 10.34
CA ALA A 355 8.91 -8.46 11.72
C ALA A 355 10.00 -8.74 12.76
N SER A 356 10.86 -9.75 12.53
CA SER A 356 11.94 -10.11 13.45
C SER A 356 13.07 -9.09 13.48
N VAL A 357 13.39 -8.48 12.33
CA VAL A 357 14.41 -7.43 12.24
C VAL A 357 13.94 -6.13 12.90
N VAL A 358 12.67 -5.77 12.67
CA VAL A 358 12.11 -4.48 13.15
C VAL A 358 11.61 -4.57 14.59
N GLY A 359 11.15 -5.75 15.01
CA GLY A 359 10.48 -5.95 16.29
C GLY A 359 11.24 -6.87 17.26
N GLY A 360 12.50 -7.22 16.93
CA GLY A 360 13.36 -8.12 17.72
C GLY A 360 13.59 -7.72 19.17
#